data_bdfc0b06eff2aae03cba1290e42fcaf5
#
_entry.id   bdfc0b06eff2aae03cba1290e42fcaf5
#
_cell.length_a   1.000
_cell.length_b   1.000
_cell.length_c   1.000
_cell.angle_alpha   90.00
_cell.angle_beta   90.00
_cell.angle_gamma   90.00
#
_symmetry.space_group_name_H-M   'P 1'
#
loop_
_entity.id
_entity.type
_entity.pdbx_description
1 polymer ?
#
loop_
_entity_poly.entity_id
_entity_poly.type
_entity_poly.pdbx_seq_one_letter_code
_entity_poly.pdbx_strand_id
1 'polypeptide(L)'
;MPRVALVSSAEAREHDTDLPLITAALGSLGVGSDIIDWDTAAADWQQFDAAVVRSPWDYHRRYPEFLAWLDVVSAATRLFNDAGIIRWNTDKTYLAELVDAGVPVIPTTFIAGAQALVDASDAGVLSADVVVKPTVSAGSNNTERHRSSQVRAAAHVASLIDNGMTAMVQPYQAGIDEHGESGLLYFNGSYSHAFRKGAILATGENVKNGLFAVEDIGERQASPTERALGERVMSFVTQKFGTAPLYARVDMVPGPDGQP
;
A
#
# COMPACT_ATOMS: atom_id res chain seq x y z
N MET A 1 33.39 0.77 -5.40
CA MET A 1 32.19 0.52 -6.23
C MET A 1 30.97 0.74 -5.33
N PRO A 2 30.03 1.59 -5.70
CA PRO A 2 28.83 1.79 -4.87
C PRO A 2 28.07 0.47 -4.66
N ARG A 3 27.48 0.30 -3.48
CA ARG A 3 26.70 -0.89 -3.11
C ARG A 3 25.32 -0.50 -2.61
N VAL A 4 24.29 -1.17 -3.09
CA VAL A 4 22.90 -0.93 -2.73
C VAL A 4 22.29 -2.19 -2.13
N ALA A 5 21.62 -2.06 -0.97
CA ALA A 5 20.77 -3.10 -0.43
C ALA A 5 19.38 -3.01 -1.06
N LEU A 6 18.92 -4.05 -1.72
CA LEU A 6 17.52 -4.21 -2.14
C LEU A 6 16.78 -4.96 -1.02
N VAL A 7 15.94 -4.23 -0.29
CA VAL A 7 15.30 -4.75 0.91
C VAL A 7 14.03 -5.51 0.55
N SER A 8 13.98 -6.77 0.98
CA SER A 8 12.88 -7.70 0.74
C SER A 8 12.44 -8.39 2.03
N SER A 9 11.74 -9.48 1.93
CA SER A 9 11.49 -10.48 2.98
C SER A 9 11.68 -11.89 2.42
N ALA A 10 11.94 -12.85 3.31
CA ALA A 10 12.21 -14.23 2.92
C ALA A 10 11.10 -14.83 2.04
N GLU A 11 9.84 -14.53 2.38
CA GLU A 11 8.69 -15.02 1.62
C GLU A 11 8.49 -14.28 0.28
N ALA A 12 8.87 -13.00 0.20
CA ALA A 12 8.60 -12.16 -0.97
C ALA A 12 9.66 -12.28 -2.06
N ARG A 13 10.91 -12.54 -1.70
CA ARG A 13 12.04 -12.48 -2.64
C ARG A 13 11.91 -13.44 -3.83
N GLU A 14 11.29 -14.60 -3.65
CA GLU A 14 11.06 -15.58 -4.72
C GLU A 14 9.91 -15.17 -5.65
N HIS A 15 9.05 -14.26 -5.20
CA HIS A 15 7.87 -13.80 -5.92
C HIS A 15 8.05 -12.40 -6.54
N ASP A 16 9.06 -11.63 -6.10
CA ASP A 16 9.36 -10.31 -6.69
C ASP A 16 10.20 -10.47 -7.96
N THR A 17 9.52 -10.58 -9.08
CA THR A 17 10.12 -10.75 -10.41
C THR A 17 10.93 -9.54 -10.87
N ASP A 18 10.81 -8.39 -10.21
CA ASP A 18 11.58 -7.20 -10.55
C ASP A 18 12.99 -7.21 -9.92
N LEU A 19 13.20 -7.94 -8.82
CA LEU A 19 14.51 -7.98 -8.15
C LEU A 19 15.67 -8.38 -9.09
N PRO A 20 15.54 -9.44 -9.92
CA PRO A 20 16.59 -9.77 -10.89
C PRO A 20 16.83 -8.66 -11.92
N LEU A 21 15.77 -7.99 -12.37
CA LEU A 21 15.85 -6.91 -13.36
C LEU A 21 16.56 -5.69 -12.77
N ILE A 22 16.23 -5.31 -11.55
CA ILE A 22 16.85 -4.20 -10.82
C ILE A 22 18.34 -4.51 -10.59
N THR A 23 18.65 -5.74 -10.14
CA THR A 23 20.03 -6.19 -9.93
C THR A 23 20.85 -6.10 -11.20
N ALA A 24 20.30 -6.58 -12.34
CA ALA A 24 20.97 -6.50 -13.64
C ALA A 24 21.18 -5.05 -14.09
N ALA A 25 20.17 -4.20 -13.92
CA ALA A 25 20.25 -2.77 -14.26
C ALA A 25 21.32 -2.05 -13.44
N LEU A 26 21.36 -2.26 -12.13
CA LEU A 26 22.39 -1.69 -11.25
C LEU A 26 23.79 -2.17 -11.66
N GLY A 27 23.96 -3.46 -11.93
CA GLY A 27 25.21 -4.04 -12.41
C GLY A 27 25.70 -3.40 -13.71
N SER A 28 24.81 -3.12 -14.66
CA SER A 28 25.14 -2.45 -15.92
C SER A 28 25.64 -1.00 -15.73
N LEU A 29 25.24 -0.37 -14.62
CA LEU A 29 25.68 0.97 -14.20
C LEU A 29 26.94 0.94 -13.32
N GLY A 30 27.53 -0.22 -13.08
CA GLY A 30 28.70 -0.37 -12.21
C GLY A 30 28.37 -0.25 -10.73
N VAL A 31 27.13 -0.54 -10.33
CA VAL A 31 26.66 -0.52 -8.95
C VAL A 31 26.44 -1.96 -8.49
N GLY A 32 27.09 -2.36 -7.38
CA GLY A 32 26.84 -3.65 -6.71
C GLY A 32 25.50 -3.63 -5.98
N SER A 33 24.80 -4.76 -5.95
CA SER A 33 23.57 -4.87 -5.16
C SER A 33 23.45 -6.22 -4.48
N ASP A 34 22.88 -6.21 -3.27
CA ASP A 34 22.58 -7.40 -2.48
C ASP A 34 21.10 -7.36 -2.09
N ILE A 35 20.43 -8.51 -2.17
CA ILE A 35 19.05 -8.66 -1.69
C ILE A 35 19.14 -9.07 -0.23
N ILE A 36 18.60 -8.24 0.67
CA ILE A 36 18.65 -8.43 2.11
C ILE A 36 17.22 -8.43 2.67
N ASP A 37 16.89 -9.42 3.48
CA ASP A 37 15.62 -9.40 4.19
C ASP A 37 15.67 -8.35 5.30
N TRP A 38 14.59 -7.58 5.44
CA TRP A 38 14.52 -6.47 6.39
C TRP A 38 14.77 -6.91 7.84
N ASP A 39 14.42 -8.15 8.18
CA ASP A 39 14.52 -8.73 9.51
C ASP A 39 15.81 -9.56 9.73
N THR A 40 16.78 -9.47 8.83
CA THR A 40 18.07 -10.15 8.99
C THR A 40 18.85 -9.53 10.15
N ALA A 41 18.91 -10.22 11.27
CA ALA A 41 19.53 -9.72 12.52
C ALA A 41 21.02 -9.37 12.38
N ALA A 42 21.73 -10.03 11.46
CA ALA A 42 23.17 -9.85 11.24
C ALA A 42 23.49 -8.90 10.08
N ALA A 43 22.51 -8.20 9.52
CA ALA A 43 22.76 -7.28 8.41
C ALA A 43 23.53 -6.05 8.89
N ASP A 44 24.74 -5.88 8.35
CA ASP A 44 25.52 -4.65 8.52
C ASP A 44 25.11 -3.63 7.46
N TRP A 45 24.16 -2.75 7.82
CA TRP A 45 23.63 -1.73 6.92
C TRP A 45 24.66 -0.65 6.55
N GLN A 46 25.72 -0.46 7.36
CA GLN A 46 26.75 0.54 7.10
C GLN A 46 27.65 0.19 5.91
N GLN A 47 27.65 -1.08 5.49
CA GLN A 47 28.41 -1.49 4.29
C GLN A 47 27.78 -1.06 2.95
N PHE A 48 26.55 -0.54 2.99
CA PHE A 48 25.81 -0.09 1.81
C PHE A 48 25.80 1.44 1.73
N ASP A 49 25.97 1.97 0.53
CA ASP A 49 25.82 3.41 0.25
C ASP A 49 24.35 3.85 0.25
N ALA A 50 23.45 2.89 -0.03
CA ALA A 50 22.01 3.10 0.03
C ALA A 50 21.26 1.78 0.27
N ALA A 51 20.06 1.90 0.85
CA ALA A 51 19.08 0.83 0.93
C ALA A 51 17.79 1.26 0.21
N VAL A 52 17.22 0.38 -0.60
CA VAL A 52 15.96 0.60 -1.31
C VAL A 52 14.95 -0.42 -0.81
N VAL A 53 13.88 0.06 -0.17
CA VAL A 53 12.78 -0.80 0.28
C VAL A 53 12.01 -1.26 -0.94
N ARG A 54 12.04 -2.56 -1.21
CA ARG A 54 11.41 -3.13 -2.40
C ARG A 54 10.20 -4.01 -2.08
N SER A 55 10.40 -5.10 -1.38
CA SER A 55 9.37 -6.11 -1.17
C SER A 55 9.34 -6.72 0.24
N PRO A 56 9.35 -5.92 1.31
CA PRO A 56 9.13 -6.44 2.67
C PRO A 56 7.63 -6.65 2.91
N TRP A 57 6.97 -7.47 2.07
CA TRP A 57 5.50 -7.52 2.01
C TRP A 57 4.84 -8.14 3.24
N ASP A 58 5.62 -8.77 4.11
CA ASP A 58 5.21 -9.33 5.39
C ASP A 58 5.24 -8.32 6.55
N TYR A 59 5.66 -7.06 6.31
CA TYR A 59 5.86 -6.01 7.32
C TYR A 59 4.66 -5.84 8.26
N HIS A 60 3.45 -6.01 7.73
CA HIS A 60 2.21 -5.82 8.47
C HIS A 60 1.99 -6.85 9.58
N ARG A 61 2.65 -8.03 9.51
CA ARG A 61 2.57 -9.09 10.54
C ARG A 61 3.40 -8.77 11.77
N ARG A 62 4.44 -7.96 11.60
CA ARG A 62 5.38 -7.55 12.64
C ARG A 62 5.65 -6.04 12.56
N TYR A 63 4.54 -5.29 12.47
CA TYR A 63 4.61 -3.86 12.16
C TYR A 63 5.46 -3.04 13.13
N PRO A 64 5.40 -3.21 14.48
CA PRO A 64 6.29 -2.50 15.40
C PRO A 64 7.78 -2.81 15.17
N GLU A 65 8.12 -4.05 14.83
CA GLU A 65 9.50 -4.44 14.51
C GLU A 65 9.97 -3.79 13.20
N PHE A 66 9.10 -3.75 12.19
CA PHE A 66 9.40 -3.08 10.92
C PHE A 66 9.64 -1.58 11.12
N LEU A 67 8.84 -0.92 11.97
CA LEU A 67 9.04 0.49 12.30
C LEU A 67 10.37 0.73 13.05
N ALA A 68 10.75 -0.16 13.98
CA ALA A 68 12.02 -0.09 14.67
C ALA A 68 13.20 -0.33 13.70
N TRP A 69 13.04 -1.27 12.75
CA TRP A 69 14.04 -1.50 11.70
C TRP A 69 14.25 -0.26 10.83
N LEU A 70 13.20 0.49 10.48
CA LEU A 70 13.34 1.75 9.72
C LEU A 70 14.25 2.76 10.44
N ASP A 71 14.20 2.84 11.78
CA ASP A 71 15.09 3.70 12.54
C ASP A 71 16.53 3.24 12.45
N VAL A 72 16.77 1.93 12.59
CA VAL A 72 18.10 1.34 12.52
C VAL A 72 18.73 1.56 11.13
N VAL A 73 18.00 1.22 10.06
CA VAL A 73 18.56 1.31 8.70
C VAL A 73 18.78 2.76 8.27
N SER A 74 17.85 3.67 8.59
CA SER A 74 17.98 5.08 8.23
C SER A 74 19.09 5.82 8.99
N ALA A 75 19.49 5.32 10.18
CA ALA A 75 20.65 5.82 10.90
C ALA A 75 21.98 5.27 10.34
N ALA A 76 21.96 4.11 9.69
CA ALA A 76 23.16 3.42 9.20
C ALA A 76 23.49 3.76 7.74
N THR A 77 22.50 3.95 6.89
CA THR A 77 22.69 4.22 5.46
C THR A 77 21.53 5.09 4.90
N ARG A 78 21.72 5.59 3.69
CA ARG A 78 20.68 6.36 2.98
C ARG A 78 19.53 5.44 2.54
N LEU A 79 18.37 5.60 3.18
CA LEU A 79 17.18 4.81 2.88
C LEU A 79 16.34 5.46 1.78
N PHE A 80 15.92 4.68 0.78
CA PHE A 80 14.96 5.01 -0.26
C PHE A 80 13.78 4.01 -0.27
N ASN A 81 12.54 4.45 -0.24
CA ASN A 81 12.09 5.80 0.05
C ASN A 81 12.52 6.20 1.47
N ASP A 82 12.45 7.51 1.79
CA ASP A 82 12.74 8.01 3.13
C ASP A 82 11.87 7.34 4.21
N ALA A 83 12.45 7.14 5.41
CA ALA A 83 11.75 6.46 6.52
C ALA A 83 10.43 7.17 6.92
N GLY A 84 10.38 8.49 6.80
CA GLY A 84 9.16 9.26 7.06
C GLY A 84 8.06 8.94 6.05
N ILE A 85 8.40 8.84 4.77
CA ILE A 85 7.47 8.44 3.69
C ILE A 85 6.97 7.02 3.93
N ILE A 86 7.86 6.08 4.26
CA ILE A 86 7.48 4.69 4.49
C ILE A 86 6.55 4.56 5.69
N ARG A 87 6.87 5.19 6.84
CA ARG A 87 6.02 5.18 8.03
C ARG A 87 4.62 5.70 7.73
N TRP A 88 4.55 6.82 7.02
CA TRP A 88 3.29 7.44 6.65
C TRP A 88 2.48 6.53 5.70
N ASN A 89 3.11 5.97 4.68
CA ASN A 89 2.44 5.17 3.66
C ASN A 89 1.99 3.78 4.13
N THR A 90 2.65 3.19 5.13
CA THR A 90 2.31 1.85 5.63
C THR A 90 1.04 1.81 6.46
N ASP A 91 0.56 2.94 7.00
CA ASP A 91 -0.74 3.06 7.66
C ASP A 91 -1.69 3.92 6.82
N LYS A 92 -2.77 3.32 6.32
CA LYS A 92 -3.72 3.96 5.40
C LYS A 92 -4.56 5.07 6.02
N THR A 93 -4.34 5.42 7.30
CA THR A 93 -4.91 6.64 7.91
C THR A 93 -4.46 7.91 7.19
N TYR A 94 -3.39 7.85 6.38
CA TYR A 94 -2.95 8.95 5.52
C TYR A 94 -4.04 9.43 4.54
N LEU A 95 -5.04 8.61 4.25
CA LEU A 95 -6.15 9.02 3.38
C LEU A 95 -6.91 10.24 3.95
N ALA A 96 -7.00 10.37 5.27
CA ALA A 96 -7.60 11.56 5.90
C ALA A 96 -6.81 12.84 5.56
N GLU A 97 -5.49 12.78 5.57
CA GLU A 97 -4.64 13.91 5.20
C GLU A 97 -4.78 14.29 3.72
N LEU A 98 -4.97 13.29 2.84
CA LEU A 98 -5.24 13.55 1.43
C LEU A 98 -6.58 14.25 1.24
N VAL A 99 -7.63 13.85 1.99
CA VAL A 99 -8.93 14.57 2.01
C VAL A 99 -8.77 16.00 2.44
N ASP A 100 -8.05 16.25 3.55
CA ASP A 100 -7.81 17.60 4.07
C ASP A 100 -7.04 18.49 3.07
N ALA A 101 -6.18 17.86 2.26
CA ALA A 101 -5.47 18.52 1.15
C ALA A 101 -6.34 18.68 -0.13
N GLY A 102 -7.61 18.28 -0.08
CA GLY A 102 -8.54 18.36 -1.19
C GLY A 102 -8.29 17.33 -2.29
N VAL A 103 -7.50 16.28 -2.04
CA VAL A 103 -7.31 15.16 -2.97
C VAL A 103 -8.51 14.22 -2.86
N PRO A 104 -9.23 13.89 -3.95
CA PRO A 104 -10.31 12.93 -3.91
C PRO A 104 -9.78 11.56 -3.47
N VAL A 105 -10.50 10.94 -2.53
CA VAL A 105 -10.25 9.55 -2.10
C VAL A 105 -11.60 8.87 -1.90
N ILE A 106 -11.61 7.54 -1.90
CA ILE A 106 -12.81 6.78 -1.53
C ILE A 106 -13.21 7.18 -0.10
N PRO A 107 -14.47 7.59 0.16
CA PRO A 107 -14.92 7.90 1.50
C PRO A 107 -14.56 6.80 2.48
N THR A 108 -13.86 7.13 3.56
CA THR A 108 -13.30 6.14 4.49
C THR A 108 -13.70 6.46 5.91
N THR A 109 -14.26 5.48 6.61
CA THR A 109 -14.49 5.54 8.05
C THR A 109 -13.46 4.69 8.75
N PHE A 110 -12.68 5.29 9.65
CA PHE A 110 -11.72 4.60 10.51
C PHE A 110 -12.38 4.24 11.85
N ILE A 111 -12.23 2.97 12.25
CA ILE A 111 -12.86 2.44 13.47
C ILE A 111 -11.77 1.82 14.35
N ALA A 112 -11.43 2.54 15.43
CA ALA A 112 -10.41 2.13 16.40
C ALA A 112 -11.07 1.94 17.79
N GLY A 113 -11.63 0.78 18.05
CA GLY A 113 -12.23 0.43 19.35
C GLY A 113 -13.75 0.30 19.34
N ALA A 114 -14.28 -0.26 20.43
CA ALA A 114 -15.67 -0.69 20.53
C ALA A 114 -16.69 0.46 20.40
N GLN A 115 -16.40 1.63 21.00
CA GLN A 115 -17.34 2.75 20.93
C GLN A 115 -17.45 3.27 19.48
N ALA A 116 -16.34 3.40 18.75
CA ALA A 116 -16.36 3.83 17.36
C ALA A 116 -17.12 2.82 16.48
N LEU A 117 -17.09 1.52 16.81
CA LEU A 117 -17.86 0.50 16.11
C LEU A 117 -19.37 0.68 16.35
N VAL A 118 -19.79 0.99 17.58
CA VAL A 118 -21.19 1.30 17.88
C VAL A 118 -21.64 2.53 17.10
N ASP A 119 -20.88 3.61 17.16
CA ASP A 119 -21.21 4.87 16.48
C ASP A 119 -21.34 4.68 14.96
N ALA A 120 -20.41 3.93 14.34
CA ALA A 120 -20.45 3.61 12.91
C ALA A 120 -21.64 2.72 12.54
N SER A 121 -22.03 1.80 13.43
CA SER A 121 -23.19 0.93 13.25
C SER A 121 -24.49 1.73 13.30
N ASP A 122 -24.64 2.61 14.28
CA ASP A 122 -25.80 3.46 14.48
C ASP A 122 -25.94 4.49 13.33
N ALA A 123 -24.82 4.97 12.82
CA ALA A 123 -24.77 5.84 11.63
C ALA A 123 -25.06 5.10 10.31
N GLY A 124 -25.23 3.78 10.33
CA GLY A 124 -25.54 2.98 9.14
C GLY A 124 -24.35 2.74 8.20
N VAL A 125 -23.14 3.10 8.60
CA VAL A 125 -21.90 2.93 7.77
C VAL A 125 -21.72 1.48 7.32
N LEU A 126 -22.07 0.51 8.17
CA LEU A 126 -21.87 -0.91 7.93
C LEU A 126 -23.05 -1.58 7.22
N SER A 127 -24.11 -0.84 6.90
CA SER A 127 -25.35 -1.40 6.33
C SER A 127 -25.34 -1.47 4.80
N ALA A 128 -24.43 -0.74 4.15
CA ALA A 128 -24.29 -0.71 2.70
C ALA A 128 -23.40 -1.86 2.18
N ASP A 129 -23.15 -1.87 0.87
CA ASP A 129 -22.12 -2.73 0.26
C ASP A 129 -20.75 -2.10 0.55
N VAL A 130 -20.01 -2.66 1.48
CA VAL A 130 -18.76 -2.08 1.98
C VAL A 130 -17.60 -3.07 1.93
N VAL A 131 -16.40 -2.51 1.83
CA VAL A 131 -15.14 -3.22 2.05
C VAL A 131 -14.61 -2.85 3.42
N VAL A 132 -14.33 -3.85 4.23
CA VAL A 132 -13.68 -3.73 5.54
C VAL A 132 -12.27 -4.30 5.43
N LYS A 133 -11.28 -3.55 5.91
CA LYS A 133 -9.87 -3.96 5.92
C LYS A 133 -9.10 -3.24 7.03
N PRO A 134 -7.95 -3.77 7.50
CA PRO A 134 -7.12 -3.04 8.44
C PRO A 134 -6.38 -1.86 7.77
N THR A 135 -6.07 -0.82 8.55
CA THR A 135 -5.29 0.34 8.04
C THR A 135 -3.86 -0.05 7.68
N VAL A 136 -3.28 -0.99 8.43
CA VAL A 136 -1.94 -1.57 8.15
C VAL A 136 -2.12 -2.97 7.58
N SER A 137 -1.88 -3.15 6.29
CA SER A 137 -2.05 -4.42 5.58
C SER A 137 -1.37 -4.40 4.23
N ALA A 138 -0.98 -5.58 3.74
CA ALA A 138 -0.49 -5.83 2.39
C ALA A 138 -1.20 -7.07 1.79
N GLY A 139 -1.22 -7.20 0.46
CA GLY A 139 -1.73 -8.38 -0.24
C GLY A 139 -3.21 -8.71 0.02
N SER A 140 -4.05 -7.70 0.28
CA SER A 140 -5.47 -7.87 0.64
C SER A 140 -5.72 -8.71 1.90
N ASN A 141 -4.72 -8.85 2.77
CA ASN A 141 -4.85 -9.59 4.02
C ASN A 141 -5.92 -8.97 4.90
N ASN A 142 -6.82 -9.79 5.47
CA ASN A 142 -7.96 -9.35 6.27
C ASN A 142 -8.85 -8.32 5.56
N THR A 143 -9.00 -8.42 4.24
CA THR A 143 -9.88 -7.57 3.42
C THR A 143 -11.09 -8.38 2.98
N GLU A 144 -12.29 -7.91 3.33
CA GLU A 144 -13.55 -8.57 2.96
C GLU A 144 -14.59 -7.57 2.47
N ARG A 145 -15.36 -7.97 1.46
CA ARG A 145 -16.55 -7.26 1.00
C ARG A 145 -17.80 -7.81 1.70
N HIS A 146 -18.55 -6.93 2.30
CA HIS A 146 -19.82 -7.23 2.98
C HIS A 146 -20.99 -6.59 2.22
N ARG A 147 -21.76 -7.45 1.52
CA ARG A 147 -22.93 -6.99 0.74
C ARG A 147 -24.11 -6.80 1.67
N SER A 148 -24.42 -5.53 2.01
CA SER A 148 -25.61 -5.14 2.79
C SER A 148 -25.85 -6.00 4.04
N SER A 149 -24.77 -6.43 4.71
CA SER A 149 -24.84 -7.25 5.92
C SER A 149 -24.12 -6.57 7.07
N GLN A 150 -24.82 -5.65 7.75
CA GLN A 150 -24.29 -4.94 8.91
C GLN A 150 -23.71 -5.89 9.98
N VAL A 151 -24.39 -7.01 10.24
CA VAL A 151 -23.94 -7.97 11.26
C VAL A 151 -22.57 -8.57 10.89
N ARG A 152 -22.35 -8.95 9.62
CA ARG A 152 -21.08 -9.51 9.18
C ARG A 152 -19.99 -8.44 9.14
N ALA A 153 -20.30 -7.25 8.65
CA ALA A 153 -19.35 -6.15 8.61
C ALA A 153 -18.92 -5.77 10.05
N ALA A 154 -19.89 -5.66 10.99
CA ALA A 154 -19.58 -5.37 12.39
C ALA A 154 -18.74 -6.47 13.05
N ALA A 155 -19.04 -7.74 12.78
CA ALA A 155 -18.25 -8.86 13.30
C ALA A 155 -16.81 -8.84 12.76
N HIS A 156 -16.61 -8.51 11.49
CA HIS A 156 -15.28 -8.37 10.92
C HIS A 156 -14.52 -7.20 11.55
N VAL A 157 -15.14 -6.02 11.67
CA VAL A 157 -14.54 -4.86 12.36
C VAL A 157 -14.18 -5.21 13.80
N ALA A 158 -15.07 -5.88 14.55
CA ALA A 158 -14.78 -6.31 15.91
C ALA A 158 -13.56 -7.24 15.98
N SER A 159 -13.47 -8.20 15.05
CA SER A 159 -12.32 -9.10 14.97
C SER A 159 -11.01 -8.35 14.72
N LEU A 160 -10.99 -7.31 13.87
CA LEU A 160 -9.81 -6.48 13.65
C LEU A 160 -9.41 -5.73 14.92
N ILE A 161 -10.39 -5.13 15.62
CA ILE A 161 -10.16 -4.40 16.88
C ILE A 161 -9.62 -5.33 17.97
N ASP A 162 -10.19 -6.53 18.11
CA ASP A 162 -9.77 -7.52 19.12
C ASP A 162 -8.33 -7.99 18.89
N ASN A 163 -7.85 -7.91 17.65
CA ASN A 163 -6.45 -8.14 17.27
C ASN A 163 -5.57 -6.88 17.31
N GLY A 164 -6.04 -5.80 17.93
CA GLY A 164 -5.29 -4.55 18.09
C GLY A 164 -5.13 -3.72 16.84
N MET A 165 -5.92 -3.99 15.80
CA MET A 165 -5.86 -3.27 14.53
C MET A 165 -6.94 -2.17 14.46
N THR A 166 -6.65 -1.11 13.72
CA THR A 166 -7.67 -0.14 13.29
C THR A 166 -8.30 -0.64 12.00
N ALA A 167 -9.64 -0.73 11.99
CA ALA A 167 -10.38 -1.05 10.78
C ALA A 167 -10.62 0.21 9.96
N MET A 168 -10.61 0.07 8.63
CA MET A 168 -11.12 1.06 7.69
C MET A 168 -12.27 0.46 6.90
N VAL A 169 -13.35 1.22 6.76
CA VAL A 169 -14.57 0.86 6.05
C VAL A 169 -14.77 1.82 4.90
N GLN A 170 -14.94 1.27 3.69
CA GLN A 170 -15.13 2.02 2.46
C GLN A 170 -16.35 1.49 1.72
N PRO A 171 -17.18 2.33 1.08
CA PRO A 171 -18.20 1.86 0.16
C PRO A 171 -17.52 1.09 -0.99
N TYR A 172 -18.11 -0.04 -1.37
CA TYR A 172 -17.62 -0.79 -2.52
C TYR A 172 -17.80 0.01 -3.81
N GLN A 173 -16.73 0.13 -4.56
CA GLN A 173 -16.77 0.82 -5.86
C GLN A 173 -17.09 -0.20 -6.95
N ALA A 174 -18.36 -0.23 -7.40
CA ALA A 174 -18.82 -1.21 -8.39
C ALA A 174 -18.10 -1.08 -9.75
N GLY A 175 -17.57 0.10 -10.07
CA GLY A 175 -16.78 0.31 -11.28
C GLY A 175 -15.53 -0.56 -11.36
N ILE A 176 -15.02 -1.08 -10.22
CA ILE A 176 -13.87 -1.98 -10.22
C ILE A 176 -14.18 -3.32 -10.89
N ASP A 177 -15.43 -3.80 -10.84
CA ASP A 177 -15.82 -5.08 -11.43
C ASP A 177 -15.72 -5.03 -12.98
N GLU A 178 -15.95 -3.86 -13.58
CA GLU A 178 -15.92 -3.66 -15.03
C GLU A 178 -14.57 -3.13 -15.52
N HIS A 179 -14.00 -2.17 -14.81
CA HIS A 179 -12.84 -1.42 -15.28
C HIS A 179 -11.55 -1.81 -14.58
N GLY A 180 -11.63 -2.50 -13.44
CA GLY A 180 -10.48 -2.81 -12.59
C GLY A 180 -9.96 -1.58 -11.85
N GLU A 181 -8.79 -1.74 -11.26
CA GLU A 181 -8.00 -0.70 -10.57
C GLU A 181 -6.89 -0.23 -11.50
N SER A 182 -6.61 1.06 -11.52
CA SER A 182 -5.46 1.65 -12.25
C SER A 182 -4.33 1.90 -11.28
N GLY A 183 -3.16 1.32 -11.53
CA GLY A 183 -1.93 1.65 -10.82
C GLY A 183 -1.04 2.57 -11.66
N LEU A 184 -0.83 3.80 -11.20
CA LEU A 184 0.06 4.77 -11.84
C LEU A 184 1.42 4.77 -11.15
N LEU A 185 2.50 4.51 -11.90
CA LEU A 185 3.85 4.49 -11.37
C LEU A 185 4.57 5.81 -11.61
N TYR A 186 5.25 6.24 -10.55
CA TYR A 186 6.08 7.45 -10.52
C TYR A 186 7.49 7.09 -10.10
N PHE A 187 8.49 7.65 -10.78
CA PHE A 187 9.89 7.58 -10.38
C PHE A 187 10.43 8.98 -10.15
N ASN A 188 10.98 9.21 -8.97
CA ASN A 188 11.48 10.51 -8.55
C ASN A 188 10.45 11.64 -8.77
N GLY A 189 9.19 11.37 -8.42
CA GLY A 189 8.07 12.28 -8.57
C GLY A 189 7.48 12.42 -9.97
N SER A 190 8.11 11.84 -11.00
CA SER A 190 7.66 11.94 -12.39
C SER A 190 6.86 10.71 -12.81
N TYR A 191 5.71 10.91 -13.47
CA TYR A 191 4.91 9.83 -14.04
C TYR A 191 5.73 9.02 -15.07
N SER A 192 5.63 7.70 -14.97
CA SER A 192 6.27 6.77 -15.90
C SER A 192 5.26 6.05 -16.78
N HIS A 193 4.45 5.20 -16.17
CA HIS A 193 3.46 4.37 -16.87
C HIS A 193 2.33 3.97 -15.93
N ALA A 194 1.32 3.30 -16.49
CA ALA A 194 0.22 2.74 -15.72
C ALA A 194 -0.02 1.29 -16.12
N PHE A 195 -0.66 0.56 -15.21
CA PHE A 195 -1.19 -0.77 -15.45
C PHE A 195 -2.60 -0.90 -14.87
N ARG A 196 -3.32 -1.92 -15.31
CA ARG A 196 -4.63 -2.31 -14.78
C ARG A 196 -4.50 -3.54 -13.92
N LYS A 197 -5.20 -3.55 -12.78
CA LYS A 197 -5.47 -4.76 -12.01
C LYS A 197 -6.92 -5.16 -12.14
N GLY A 198 -7.18 -6.43 -12.36
CA GLY A 198 -8.53 -6.99 -12.28
C GLY A 198 -9.11 -6.91 -10.87
N ALA A 199 -10.43 -7.01 -10.75
CA ALA A 199 -11.11 -7.03 -9.45
C ALA A 199 -10.72 -8.29 -8.66
N ILE A 200 -10.16 -8.10 -7.46
CA ILE A 200 -9.74 -9.20 -6.56
C ILE A 200 -10.93 -9.70 -5.72
N LEU A 201 -11.87 -8.81 -5.36
CA LEU A 201 -13.01 -9.09 -4.48
C LEU A 201 -14.26 -9.49 -5.29
N ALA A 202 -14.10 -10.25 -6.37
CA ALA A 202 -15.23 -10.82 -7.08
C ALA A 202 -16.06 -11.67 -6.12
N THR A 203 -17.33 -11.47 -6.19
CA THR A 203 -18.47 -12.13 -5.55
C THR A 203 -18.15 -13.27 -4.58
N GLY A 204 -18.00 -12.98 -3.29
CA GLY A 204 -18.08 -13.98 -2.22
C GLY A 204 -16.81 -14.75 -1.92
N GLU A 205 -15.68 -14.37 -2.47
CA GLU A 205 -14.39 -14.97 -2.14
C GLU A 205 -13.66 -14.12 -1.11
N ASN A 206 -13.44 -14.70 0.07
CA ASN A 206 -12.39 -14.25 0.98
C ASN A 206 -11.06 -14.50 0.28
N VAL A 207 -10.19 -13.48 0.23
CA VAL A 207 -8.81 -13.68 -0.20
C VAL A 207 -8.19 -14.68 0.78
N LYS A 208 -8.00 -15.92 0.30
CA LYS A 208 -7.48 -17.01 1.13
C LYS A 208 -6.03 -16.72 1.48
N ASN A 209 -5.72 -16.85 2.77
CA ASN A 209 -4.42 -16.89 3.40
C ASN A 209 -3.23 -17.20 2.45
N GLY A 210 -2.70 -16.17 1.84
CA GLY A 210 -1.47 -16.18 1.04
C GLY A 210 -0.82 -14.80 1.14
N LEU A 211 0.48 -14.69 0.85
CA LEU A 211 1.16 -13.39 0.79
C LEU A 211 0.55 -12.50 -0.30
N PHE A 212 -0.04 -13.11 -1.33
CA PHE A 212 -0.61 -12.40 -2.48
C PHE A 212 -1.87 -13.10 -2.99
N ALA A 213 -2.85 -12.28 -3.37
CA ALA A 213 -3.84 -12.69 -4.36
C ALA A 213 -3.15 -12.72 -5.75
N VAL A 214 -3.47 -13.72 -6.58
CA VAL A 214 -3.06 -13.71 -7.99
C VAL A 214 -3.77 -12.53 -8.65
N GLU A 215 -3.01 -11.52 -9.04
CA GLU A 215 -3.53 -10.31 -9.66
C GLU A 215 -3.54 -10.49 -11.18
N ASP A 216 -4.68 -10.19 -11.83
CA ASP A 216 -4.77 -10.05 -13.30
C ASP A 216 -4.24 -8.66 -13.66
N ILE A 217 -2.97 -8.59 -14.07
CA ILE A 217 -2.29 -7.35 -14.42
C ILE A 217 -2.21 -7.23 -15.94
N GLY A 218 -2.69 -6.10 -16.47
CA GLY A 218 -2.63 -5.78 -17.88
C GLY A 218 -2.11 -4.37 -18.15
N GLU A 219 -1.67 -4.13 -19.38
CA GLU A 219 -1.27 -2.79 -19.84
C GLU A 219 -2.46 -1.83 -19.79
N ARG A 220 -2.18 -0.58 -19.41
CA ARG A 220 -3.14 0.52 -19.40
C ARG A 220 -2.46 1.84 -19.71
N GLN A 221 -3.14 2.68 -20.48
CA GLN A 221 -2.80 4.09 -20.58
C GLN A 221 -3.67 4.87 -19.60
N ALA A 222 -3.03 5.60 -18.68
CA ALA A 222 -3.75 6.47 -17.75
C ALA A 222 -4.42 7.63 -18.52
N SER A 223 -5.67 7.90 -18.21
CA SER A 223 -6.41 9.05 -18.73
C SER A 223 -5.78 10.37 -18.21
N PRO A 224 -6.06 11.50 -18.88
CA PRO A 224 -5.61 12.81 -18.37
C PRO A 224 -6.10 13.10 -16.96
N THR A 225 -7.31 12.67 -16.60
CA THR A 225 -7.87 12.86 -15.24
C THR A 225 -7.12 12.03 -14.21
N GLU A 226 -6.84 10.75 -14.50
CA GLU A 226 -6.04 9.88 -13.61
C GLU A 226 -4.64 10.47 -13.41
N ARG A 227 -4.00 10.94 -14.48
CA ARG A 227 -2.68 11.57 -14.39
C ARG A 227 -2.70 12.84 -13.54
N ALA A 228 -3.67 13.71 -13.76
CA ALA A 228 -3.82 14.94 -12.96
C ALA A 228 -4.04 14.64 -11.47
N LEU A 229 -4.84 13.61 -11.15
CA LEU A 229 -5.04 13.18 -9.77
C LEU A 229 -3.75 12.62 -9.16
N GLY A 230 -3.05 11.75 -9.89
CA GLY A 230 -1.79 11.19 -9.44
C GLY A 230 -0.70 12.25 -9.22
N GLU A 231 -0.62 13.26 -10.09
CA GLU A 231 0.29 14.40 -9.94
C GLU A 231 -0.04 15.23 -8.68
N ARG A 232 -1.32 15.39 -8.32
CA ARG A 232 -1.73 16.04 -7.07
C ARG A 232 -1.28 15.24 -5.84
N VAL A 233 -1.44 13.91 -5.85
CA VAL A 233 -0.94 13.03 -4.78
C VAL A 233 0.58 13.19 -4.65
N MET A 234 1.32 13.11 -5.76
CA MET A 234 2.78 13.22 -5.75
C MET A 234 3.26 14.59 -5.28
N SER A 235 2.55 15.67 -5.67
CA SER A 235 2.83 17.03 -5.20
C SER A 235 2.62 17.16 -3.70
N PHE A 236 1.52 16.59 -3.17
CA PHE A 236 1.25 16.56 -1.75
C PHE A 236 2.36 15.82 -0.97
N VAL A 237 2.74 14.62 -1.41
CA VAL A 237 3.79 13.83 -0.76
C VAL A 237 5.13 14.56 -0.78
N THR A 238 5.49 15.12 -1.93
CA THR A 238 6.74 15.88 -2.08
C THR A 238 6.76 17.13 -1.18
N GLN A 239 5.67 17.86 -1.09
CA GLN A 239 5.56 19.02 -0.22
C GLN A 239 5.63 18.64 1.27
N LYS A 240 4.93 17.56 1.66
CA LYS A 240 4.89 17.07 3.04
C LYS A 240 6.26 16.65 3.55
N PHE A 241 7.03 15.94 2.73
CA PHE A 241 8.32 15.35 3.14
C PHE A 241 9.55 16.13 2.65
N GLY A 242 9.35 17.18 1.84
CA GLY A 242 10.45 17.96 1.28
C GLY A 242 11.27 17.23 0.20
N THR A 243 10.86 16.02 -0.18
CA THR A 243 11.53 15.20 -1.20
C THR A 243 10.50 14.35 -1.94
N ALA A 244 10.74 14.12 -3.23
CA ALA A 244 9.95 13.17 -3.98
C ALA A 244 10.37 11.72 -3.62
N PRO A 245 9.42 10.77 -3.52
CA PRO A 245 9.77 9.37 -3.35
C PRO A 245 10.58 8.87 -4.56
N LEU A 246 11.54 7.98 -4.32
CA LEU A 246 12.30 7.32 -5.38
C LEU A 246 11.38 6.64 -6.38
N TYR A 247 10.39 5.91 -5.84
CA TYR A 247 9.28 5.38 -6.61
C TYR A 247 8.00 5.39 -5.77
N ALA A 248 6.89 5.50 -6.45
CA ALA A 248 5.56 5.43 -5.84
C ALA A 248 4.56 4.83 -6.82
N ARG A 249 3.50 4.25 -6.29
CA ARG A 249 2.33 3.81 -7.04
C ARG A 249 1.11 4.49 -6.46
N VAL A 250 0.31 5.09 -7.32
CA VAL A 250 -0.98 5.65 -6.96
C VAL A 250 -2.06 4.75 -7.54
N ASP A 251 -2.76 4.05 -6.68
CA ASP A 251 -3.81 3.11 -7.05
C ASP A 251 -5.16 3.85 -7.04
N MET A 252 -5.91 3.73 -8.12
CA MET A 252 -7.18 4.45 -8.35
C MET A 252 -8.26 3.48 -8.82
N VAL A 253 -9.47 3.71 -8.38
CA VAL A 253 -10.67 3.00 -8.87
C VAL A 253 -11.68 4.01 -9.37
N PRO A 254 -12.43 3.70 -10.44
CA PRO A 254 -13.46 4.60 -10.94
C PRO A 254 -14.62 4.71 -9.92
N GLY A 255 -14.97 5.95 -9.60
CA GLY A 255 -16.16 6.26 -8.81
C GLY A 255 -17.46 6.01 -9.58
N PRO A 256 -18.61 6.26 -8.96
CA PRO A 256 -19.93 6.07 -9.59
C PRO A 256 -20.16 6.92 -10.86
N ASP A 257 -19.42 8.02 -10.99
CA ASP A 257 -19.43 8.93 -12.13
C ASP A 257 -18.38 8.58 -13.20
N GLY A 258 -17.65 7.47 -13.02
CA GLY A 258 -16.56 7.05 -13.89
C GLY A 258 -15.26 7.87 -13.75
N GLN A 259 -15.20 8.80 -12.80
CA GLN A 259 -13.96 9.53 -12.50
C GLN A 259 -13.12 8.75 -11.48
N PRO A 260 -11.79 8.89 -11.52
CA PRO A 260 -10.90 8.21 -10.58
C PRO A 260 -11.01 8.77 -9.17
#